data_522d3dcc3c0662b6ff7de5bc0a4cba6b
#
_entry.id   522d3dcc3c0662b6ff7de5bc0a4cba6b
#
_cell.length_a   1.000
_cell.length_b   1.000
_cell.length_c   1.000
_cell.angle_alpha   90.00
_cell.angle_beta   90.00
_cell.angle_gamma   90.00
#
_symmetry.space_group_name_H-M   'P 1'
#
loop_
_entity.id
_entity.type
_entity.pdbx_description
1 polymer ?
#
loop_
_entity_poly.entity_id
_entity_poly.type
_entity_poly.pdbx_seq_one_letter_code
_entity_poly.pdbx_strand_id
1 'polypeptide(L)'
;TVHNKYDKKGNIIDTVLLDKNENESEGTNKIMDLSGPIFDTLISGRLLVIDELDSKLHPLITIHIVNLFNDPETNPNNAQLLFATHDTNLLSSDLFRRDQVWFTEKDEKEQTDMYALHDINLPDGTKVRNDSNLEKNYIRGRYGAIPFITKM
;
A
#
# COMPACT_ATOMS: atom_id res chain seq x y z
N THR A 1 -4.03 17.35 18.28
CA THR A 1 -3.97 18.08 17.00
C THR A 1 -4.45 19.52 17.19
N VAL A 2 -4.00 20.44 16.33
CA VAL A 2 -4.40 21.85 16.34
C VAL A 2 -5.21 22.11 15.07
N HIS A 3 -6.44 22.59 15.22
CA HIS A 3 -7.33 22.88 14.11
C HIS A 3 -7.72 24.36 14.11
N ASN A 4 -7.81 24.96 12.92
CA ASN A 4 -8.28 26.32 12.75
C ASN A 4 -9.80 26.39 12.86
N LYS A 5 -10.33 27.38 13.58
CA LYS A 5 -11.74 27.76 13.55
C LYS A 5 -11.95 28.86 12.50
N TYR A 6 -13.00 28.73 11.72
CA TYR A 6 -13.32 29.66 10.66
C TYR A 6 -14.64 30.39 10.92
N ASP A 7 -14.73 31.64 10.51
CA ASP A 7 -15.99 32.37 10.45
C ASP A 7 -16.82 31.95 9.21
N LYS A 8 -18.04 32.48 9.09
CA LYS A 8 -18.94 32.22 7.94
C LYS A 8 -18.36 32.69 6.59
N LYS A 9 -17.31 33.52 6.60
CA LYS A 9 -16.63 34.03 5.41
C LYS A 9 -15.36 33.28 5.08
N GLY A 10 -14.98 32.25 5.87
CA GLY A 10 -13.78 31.45 5.67
C GLY A 10 -12.49 32.04 6.27
N ASN A 11 -12.57 33.10 7.08
CA ASN A 11 -11.41 33.65 7.78
C ASN A 11 -11.11 32.84 9.05
N ILE A 12 -9.82 32.61 9.34
CA ILE A 12 -9.39 31.99 10.60
C ILE A 12 -9.65 32.99 11.74
N ILE A 13 -10.44 32.59 12.73
CA ILE A 13 -10.80 33.40 13.89
C ILE A 13 -10.18 32.91 15.19
N ASP A 14 -9.81 31.62 15.24
CA ASP A 14 -9.26 30.99 16.45
C ASP A 14 -8.64 29.63 16.10
N THR A 15 -8.03 28.96 17.07
CA THR A 15 -7.59 27.57 16.98
C THR A 15 -8.21 26.75 18.10
N VAL A 16 -8.39 25.44 17.86
CA VAL A 16 -8.85 24.49 18.86
C VAL A 16 -7.87 23.31 18.96
N LEU A 17 -7.57 22.93 20.18
CA LEU A 17 -6.85 21.70 20.45
C LEU A 17 -7.84 20.55 20.53
N LEU A 18 -7.65 19.55 19.69
CA LEU A 18 -8.44 18.33 19.67
C LEU A 18 -7.59 17.16 20.17
N ASP A 19 -8.19 16.27 20.95
CA ASP A 19 -7.55 15.01 21.30
C ASP A 19 -7.40 14.13 20.07
N LYS A 20 -6.18 13.58 19.89
CA LYS A 20 -5.87 12.73 18.74
C LYS A 20 -6.77 11.50 18.67
N ASN A 21 -6.97 10.84 19.80
CA ASN A 21 -7.68 9.54 19.83
C ASN A 21 -9.20 9.68 19.78
N GLU A 22 -9.73 10.79 20.30
CA GLU A 22 -11.18 11.01 20.42
C GLU A 22 -11.76 11.77 19.22
N ASN A 23 -10.96 12.64 18.59
CA ASN A 23 -11.48 13.61 17.62
C ASN A 23 -10.95 13.42 16.20
N GLU A 24 -9.84 12.68 16.01
CA GLU A 24 -9.29 12.43 14.69
C GLU A 24 -9.81 11.12 14.08
N SER A 25 -9.83 11.05 12.74
CA SER A 25 -10.16 9.82 12.06
C SER A 25 -9.10 8.73 12.28
N GLU A 26 -9.48 7.47 12.20
CA GLU A 26 -8.53 6.35 12.28
C GLU A 26 -7.43 6.44 11.21
N GLY A 27 -7.79 6.92 10.00
CA GLY A 27 -6.82 7.15 8.92
C GLY A 27 -5.82 8.25 9.27
N THR A 28 -6.28 9.37 9.85
CA THR A 28 -5.41 10.45 10.33
C THR A 28 -4.45 9.92 11.39
N ASN A 29 -4.97 9.15 12.34
CA ASN A 29 -4.16 8.55 13.40
C ASN A 29 -3.09 7.61 12.82
N LYS A 30 -3.46 6.75 11.87
CA LYS A 30 -2.51 5.84 11.21
C LYS A 30 -1.40 6.60 10.47
N ILE A 31 -1.74 7.66 9.72
CA ILE A 31 -0.73 8.50 9.03
C ILE A 31 0.23 9.10 10.05
N MET A 32 -0.28 9.66 11.16
CA MET A 32 0.56 10.22 12.21
C MET A 32 1.49 9.17 12.82
N ASP A 33 1.00 7.95 13.06
CA ASP A 33 1.78 6.86 13.63
C ASP A 33 2.85 6.33 12.66
N LEU A 34 2.56 6.32 11.36
CA LEU A 34 3.50 5.90 10.31
C LEU A 34 4.52 6.98 9.95
N SER A 35 4.21 8.26 10.14
CA SER A 35 5.07 9.36 9.68
C SER A 35 6.47 9.29 10.28
N GLY A 36 6.60 9.06 11.59
CA GLY A 36 7.89 8.92 12.25
C GLY A 36 8.75 7.79 11.68
N PRO A 37 8.26 6.55 11.67
CA PRO A 37 8.96 5.41 11.07
C PRO A 37 9.34 5.60 9.59
N ILE A 38 8.45 6.19 8.77
CA ILE A 38 8.72 6.48 7.36
C ILE A 38 9.89 7.46 7.23
N PHE A 39 9.84 8.60 7.91
CA PHE A 39 10.90 9.61 7.85
C PHE A 39 12.24 9.08 8.38
N ASP A 40 12.25 8.39 9.53
CA ASP A 40 13.47 7.79 10.07
C ASP A 40 14.08 6.79 9.08
N THR A 41 13.26 5.97 8.44
CA THR A 41 13.70 4.98 7.46
C THR A 41 14.30 5.64 6.22
N LEU A 42 13.63 6.66 5.65
CA LEU A 42 14.10 7.39 4.47
C LEU A 42 15.42 8.11 4.74
N ILE A 43 15.57 8.74 5.91
CA ILE A 43 16.80 9.44 6.31
C ILE A 43 17.94 8.46 6.53
N SER A 44 17.67 7.31 7.15
CA SER A 44 18.71 6.35 7.54
C SER A 44 19.02 5.28 6.49
N GLY A 45 18.27 5.21 5.39
CA GLY A 45 18.47 4.21 4.33
C GLY A 45 18.20 2.77 4.77
N ARG A 46 17.25 2.58 5.70
CA ARG A 46 16.93 1.26 6.28
C ARG A 46 15.76 0.58 5.58
N LEU A 47 15.42 -0.62 6.06
CA LEU A 47 14.23 -1.36 5.69
C LEU A 47 13.10 -1.04 6.69
N LEU A 48 11.93 -0.67 6.16
CA LEU A 48 10.67 -0.58 6.89
C LEU A 48 9.76 -1.74 6.48
N VAL A 49 9.23 -2.45 7.45
CA VAL A 49 8.28 -3.55 7.20
C VAL A 49 6.93 -3.17 7.79
N ILE A 50 5.87 -3.22 6.99
CA ILE A 50 4.51 -2.86 7.40
C ILE A 50 3.54 -3.96 6.98
N ASP A 51 2.81 -4.50 7.94
CA ASP A 51 1.67 -5.37 7.66
C ASP A 51 0.40 -4.53 7.46
N GLU A 52 -0.43 -4.90 6.47
CA GLU A 52 -1.67 -4.19 6.12
C GLU A 52 -1.46 -2.67 5.95
N LEU A 53 -0.55 -2.28 5.05
CA LEU A 53 -0.27 -0.86 4.80
C LEU A 53 -1.53 -0.05 4.46
N ASP A 54 -2.44 -0.64 3.68
CA ASP A 54 -3.69 -0.03 3.20
C ASP A 54 -4.77 0.11 4.28
N SER A 55 -4.69 -0.65 5.36
CA SER A 55 -5.72 -0.66 6.41
C SER A 55 -5.98 0.75 6.94
N LYS A 56 -7.27 1.20 6.89
CA LYS A 56 -7.73 2.52 7.33
C LYS A 56 -7.21 3.73 6.53
N LEU A 57 -6.43 3.51 5.47
CA LEU A 57 -5.93 4.57 4.61
C LEU A 57 -6.74 4.70 3.32
N HIS A 58 -6.82 5.92 2.81
CA HIS A 58 -7.33 6.14 1.47
C HIS A 58 -6.30 5.63 0.45
N PRO A 59 -6.71 4.94 -0.65
CA PRO A 59 -5.76 4.37 -1.63
C PRO A 59 -4.72 5.37 -2.16
N LEU A 60 -5.09 6.61 -2.40
CA LEU A 60 -4.14 7.65 -2.85
C LEU A 60 -3.05 7.96 -1.81
N ILE A 61 -3.34 7.80 -0.53
CA ILE A 61 -2.33 7.98 0.53
C ILE A 61 -1.36 6.80 0.54
N THR A 62 -1.87 5.58 0.39
CA THR A 62 -1.04 4.38 0.29
C THR A 62 -0.11 4.46 -0.93
N ILE A 63 -0.63 4.87 -2.09
CA ILE A 63 0.17 5.13 -3.30
C ILE A 63 1.22 6.20 -3.04
N HIS A 64 0.87 7.29 -2.35
CA HIS A 64 1.82 8.35 -2.02
C HIS A 64 2.96 7.84 -1.14
N ILE A 65 2.66 7.03 -0.11
CA ILE A 65 3.68 6.42 0.75
C ILE A 65 4.63 5.54 -0.08
N VAL A 66 4.11 4.70 -0.97
CA VAL A 66 4.94 3.87 -1.87
C VAL A 66 5.84 4.74 -2.74
N ASN A 67 5.32 5.82 -3.31
CA ASN A 67 6.08 6.74 -4.15
C ASN A 67 7.21 7.45 -3.40
N LEU A 68 7.07 7.72 -2.09
CA LEU A 68 8.18 8.27 -1.29
C LEU A 68 9.42 7.36 -1.29
N PHE A 69 9.23 6.03 -1.38
CA PHE A 69 10.33 5.07 -1.45
C PHE A 69 10.82 4.81 -2.88
N ASN A 70 9.97 5.02 -3.89
CA ASN A 70 10.31 4.80 -5.30
C ASN A 70 11.01 6.00 -5.94
N ASP A 71 10.79 7.21 -5.45
CA ASP A 71 11.35 8.44 -6.00
C ASP A 71 12.75 8.72 -5.42
N PRO A 72 13.79 8.79 -6.27
CA PRO A 72 15.15 9.11 -5.82
C PRO A 72 15.29 10.47 -5.13
N GLU A 73 14.41 11.44 -5.41
CA GLU A 73 14.46 12.75 -4.75
C GLU A 73 14.02 12.67 -3.29
N THR A 74 13.02 11.84 -2.98
CA THR A 74 12.53 11.62 -1.61
C THR A 74 13.27 10.51 -0.89
N ASN A 75 13.90 9.59 -1.60
CA ASN A 75 14.66 8.45 -1.08
C ASN A 75 16.13 8.41 -1.56
N PRO A 76 16.94 9.44 -1.30
CA PRO A 76 18.33 9.49 -1.74
C PRO A 76 19.22 8.45 -1.06
N ASN A 77 18.79 7.90 0.08
CA ASN A 77 19.57 6.92 0.85
C ASN A 77 19.18 5.47 0.54
N ASN A 78 18.35 5.23 -0.48
CA ASN A 78 17.90 3.89 -0.91
C ASN A 78 17.24 3.08 0.22
N ALA A 79 16.42 3.71 1.04
CA ALA A 79 15.57 3.04 2.00
C ALA A 79 14.65 2.05 1.29
N GLN A 80 14.27 0.98 1.98
CA GLN A 80 13.42 -0.06 1.43
C GLN A 80 12.09 -0.13 2.18
N LEU A 81 11.00 -0.37 1.45
CA LEU A 81 9.68 -0.64 2.00
C LEU A 81 9.25 -2.05 1.61
N LEU A 82 9.00 -2.89 2.60
CA LEU A 82 8.35 -4.20 2.45
C LEU A 82 7.00 -4.14 3.13
N PHE A 83 5.93 -4.46 2.42
CA PHE A 83 4.60 -4.42 3.02
C PHE A 83 3.68 -5.51 2.49
N ALA A 84 2.71 -5.91 3.31
CA ALA A 84 1.56 -6.68 2.89
C ALA A 84 0.34 -5.75 2.68
N THR A 85 -0.53 -6.12 1.75
CA THR A 85 -1.72 -5.35 1.41
C THR A 85 -2.82 -6.23 0.82
N HIS A 86 -4.07 -5.82 1.01
CA HIS A 86 -5.24 -6.35 0.32
C HIS A 86 -5.77 -5.39 -0.77
N ASP A 87 -5.14 -4.22 -0.93
CA ASP A 87 -5.57 -3.21 -1.89
C ASP A 87 -5.06 -3.53 -3.30
N THR A 88 -5.95 -4.00 -4.16
CA THR A 88 -5.64 -4.33 -5.56
C THR A 88 -5.29 -3.11 -6.41
N ASN A 89 -5.66 -1.88 -5.99
CA ASN A 89 -5.28 -0.65 -6.69
C ASN A 89 -3.76 -0.44 -6.73
N LEU A 90 -3.03 -1.05 -5.78
CA LEU A 90 -1.57 -1.03 -5.77
C LEU A 90 -0.95 -1.95 -6.82
N LEU A 91 -1.72 -2.89 -7.38
CA LEU A 91 -1.24 -3.82 -8.39
C LEU A 91 -1.14 -3.15 -9.76
N SER A 92 -0.19 -2.25 -9.90
CA SER A 92 0.06 -1.42 -11.08
C SER A 92 1.51 -1.51 -11.53
N SER A 93 1.71 -1.62 -12.85
CA SER A 93 3.04 -1.58 -13.47
C SER A 93 3.72 -0.21 -13.37
N ASP A 94 2.97 0.84 -13.08
CA ASP A 94 3.51 2.18 -12.85
C ASP A 94 4.13 2.33 -11.45
N LEU A 95 3.72 1.48 -10.50
CA LEU A 95 4.21 1.49 -9.13
C LEU A 95 5.30 0.45 -8.88
N PHE A 96 5.17 -0.74 -9.50
CA PHE A 96 6.04 -1.87 -9.21
C PHE A 96 6.48 -2.62 -10.46
N ARG A 97 7.72 -3.11 -10.41
CA ARG A 97 8.17 -4.15 -11.34
C ARG A 97 7.59 -5.50 -10.92
N ARG A 98 7.48 -6.43 -11.86
CA ARG A 98 6.91 -7.78 -11.63
C ARG A 98 7.68 -8.59 -10.58
N ASP A 99 8.97 -8.36 -10.41
CA ASP A 99 9.81 -9.00 -9.41
C ASP A 99 9.59 -8.45 -7.99
N GLN A 100 8.95 -7.29 -7.86
CA GLN A 100 8.61 -6.68 -6.58
C GLN A 100 7.24 -7.12 -6.05
N VAL A 101 6.39 -7.72 -6.90
CA VAL A 101 5.05 -8.17 -6.53
C VAL A 101 5.08 -9.67 -6.23
N TRP A 102 4.65 -10.01 -5.02
CA TRP A 102 4.59 -11.37 -4.52
C TRP A 102 3.17 -11.70 -4.09
N PHE A 103 2.73 -12.90 -4.41
CA PHE A 103 1.44 -13.45 -3.98
C PHE A 103 1.65 -14.51 -2.92
N THR A 104 0.73 -14.56 -1.97
CA THR A 104 0.65 -15.62 -0.97
C THR A 104 -0.71 -16.28 -1.05
N GLU A 105 -0.76 -17.60 -1.08
CA GLU A 105 -2.01 -18.35 -1.04
C GLU A 105 -1.86 -19.60 -0.16
N LYS A 106 -2.98 -20.12 0.31
CA LYS A 106 -3.02 -21.40 1.01
C LYS A 106 -3.51 -22.48 0.07
N ASP A 107 -2.83 -23.61 0.09
CA ASP A 107 -3.28 -24.81 -0.61
C ASP A 107 -4.41 -25.53 0.16
N GLU A 108 -4.91 -26.64 -0.39
CA GLU A 108 -5.96 -27.48 0.23
C GLU A 108 -5.56 -28.07 1.60
N LYS A 109 -4.27 -28.07 1.94
CA LYS A 109 -3.72 -28.53 3.21
C LYS A 109 -3.38 -27.39 4.16
N GLU A 110 -3.85 -26.18 3.85
CA GLU A 110 -3.56 -24.94 4.61
C GLU A 110 -2.07 -24.55 4.65
N GLN A 111 -1.24 -25.13 3.76
CA GLN A 111 0.15 -24.72 3.60
C GLN A 111 0.22 -23.43 2.81
N THR A 112 1.04 -22.49 3.27
CA THR A 112 1.25 -21.22 2.57
C THR A 112 2.27 -21.42 1.46
N ASP A 113 1.88 -21.10 0.23
CA ASP A 113 2.78 -20.93 -0.90
C ASP A 113 3.01 -19.44 -1.19
N MET A 114 4.20 -19.12 -1.70
CA MET A 114 4.59 -17.76 -2.03
C MET A 114 5.37 -17.73 -3.34
N TYR A 115 4.93 -16.89 -4.27
CA TYR A 115 5.53 -16.79 -5.61
C TYR A 115 5.50 -15.36 -6.15
N ALA A 116 6.48 -15.00 -6.97
CA ALA A 116 6.53 -13.69 -7.60
C ALA A 116 5.67 -13.63 -8.86
N LEU A 117 5.09 -12.46 -9.15
CA LEU A 117 4.40 -12.20 -10.40
C LEU A 117 5.30 -12.46 -11.63
N HIS A 118 6.63 -12.24 -11.49
CA HIS A 118 7.62 -12.55 -12.51
C HIS A 118 7.70 -14.03 -12.89
N ASP A 119 7.42 -14.93 -11.95
CA ASP A 119 7.56 -16.39 -12.13
C ASP A 119 6.33 -17.00 -12.81
N ILE A 120 5.22 -16.29 -12.82
CA ILE A 120 3.96 -16.78 -13.37
C ILE A 120 4.06 -16.99 -14.89
N ASN A 121 3.70 -18.21 -15.33
CA ASN A 121 3.47 -18.52 -16.72
C ASN A 121 1.96 -18.52 -16.99
N LEU A 122 1.53 -17.77 -17.99
CA LEU A 122 0.14 -17.77 -18.42
C LEU A 122 -0.22 -19.09 -19.11
N PRO A 123 -1.52 -19.46 -19.24
CA PRO A 123 -1.96 -20.72 -19.87
C PRO A 123 -1.45 -20.93 -21.30
N ASP A 124 -1.12 -19.84 -22.00
CA ASP A 124 -0.53 -19.86 -23.35
C ASP A 124 1.00 -20.04 -23.34
N GLY A 125 1.61 -20.24 -22.17
CA GLY A 125 3.05 -20.39 -21.99
C GLY A 125 3.85 -19.08 -22.00
N THR A 126 3.18 -17.92 -22.12
CA THR A 126 3.85 -16.62 -22.10
C THR A 126 4.03 -16.10 -20.67
N LYS A 127 4.98 -15.20 -20.48
CA LYS A 127 5.15 -14.48 -19.23
C LYS A 127 4.17 -13.30 -19.13
N VAL A 128 3.83 -12.91 -17.92
CA VAL A 128 3.07 -11.68 -17.68
C VAL A 128 3.84 -10.49 -18.26
N ARG A 129 3.19 -9.69 -19.10
CA ARG A 129 3.80 -8.52 -19.76
C ARG A 129 3.78 -7.31 -18.85
N ASN A 130 4.76 -6.41 -19.02
CA ASN A 130 4.84 -5.16 -18.23
C ASN A 130 3.68 -4.20 -18.53
N ASP A 131 3.13 -4.23 -19.76
CA ASP A 131 2.00 -3.43 -20.21
C ASP A 131 0.62 -4.05 -19.88
N SER A 132 0.61 -5.15 -19.11
CA SER A 132 -0.62 -5.82 -18.71
C SER A 132 -1.37 -5.00 -17.65
N ASN A 133 -2.69 -4.97 -17.73
CA ASN A 133 -3.50 -4.51 -16.61
C ASN A 133 -3.44 -5.58 -15.49
N LEU A 134 -2.54 -5.37 -14.54
CA LEU A 134 -2.20 -6.34 -13.51
C LEU A 134 -3.39 -6.59 -12.58
N GLU A 135 -4.05 -5.54 -12.09
CA GLU A 135 -5.21 -5.63 -11.22
C GLU A 135 -6.34 -6.44 -11.88
N LYS A 136 -6.73 -6.06 -13.10
CA LYS A 136 -7.81 -6.76 -13.82
C LYS A 136 -7.52 -8.24 -14.03
N ASN A 137 -6.27 -8.59 -14.31
CA ASN A 137 -5.86 -9.98 -14.50
C ASN A 137 -5.86 -10.76 -13.17
N TYR A 138 -5.45 -10.13 -12.07
CA TYR A 138 -5.52 -10.70 -10.73
C TYR A 138 -6.96 -10.99 -10.33
N ILE A 139 -7.86 -10.00 -10.44
CA ILE A 139 -9.30 -10.15 -10.12
C ILE A 139 -9.96 -11.27 -10.95
N ARG A 140 -9.45 -11.54 -12.16
CA ARG A 140 -9.90 -12.66 -13.01
C ARG A 140 -9.27 -14.01 -12.67
N GLY A 141 -8.43 -14.05 -11.62
CA GLY A 141 -7.77 -15.28 -11.16
C GLY A 141 -6.64 -15.77 -12.05
N ARG A 142 -6.11 -14.93 -12.95
CA ARG A 142 -5.03 -15.35 -13.86
C ARG A 142 -3.69 -15.57 -13.17
N TYR A 143 -3.55 -15.05 -11.95
CA TYR A 143 -2.31 -15.11 -11.18
C TYR A 143 -2.41 -16.03 -9.96
N GLY A 144 -3.57 -16.66 -9.70
CA GLY A 144 -3.83 -17.36 -8.44
C GLY A 144 -4.10 -16.39 -7.28
N ALA A 145 -3.93 -16.86 -6.07
CA ALA A 145 -4.05 -16.13 -4.80
C ALA A 145 -5.37 -15.33 -4.65
N ILE A 146 -6.46 -15.82 -5.24
CA ILE A 146 -7.80 -15.24 -5.09
C ILE A 146 -8.58 -16.02 -4.03
N PRO A 147 -9.41 -15.33 -3.21
CA PRO A 147 -10.23 -16.00 -2.21
C PRO A 147 -11.20 -16.99 -2.85
N PHE A 148 -11.33 -18.18 -2.29
CA PHE A 148 -12.36 -19.14 -2.66
C PHE A 148 -13.72 -18.63 -2.16
N ILE A 149 -14.53 -18.11 -3.06
CA ILE A 149 -15.92 -17.73 -2.76
C ILE A 149 -16.80 -18.90 -3.16
N THR A 150 -17.22 -19.71 -2.17
CA THR A 150 -18.24 -20.75 -2.40
C THR A 150 -19.55 -20.03 -2.77
N LYS A 151 -20.10 -20.33 -3.94
CA LYS A 151 -21.47 -19.89 -4.28
C LYS A 151 -22.41 -20.49 -3.26
N MET A 152 -23.07 -19.65 -2.45
CA MET A 152 -24.20 -20.03 -1.63
C MET A 152 -25.37 -20.45 -2.50
#